data_df4d62e8bc6099627c3be2308251acec
#
_entry.id   df4d62e8bc6099627c3be2308251acec
#
_cell.length_a   1.000
_cell.length_b   1.000
_cell.length_c   1.000
_cell.angle_alpha   90.00
_cell.angle_beta   90.00
_cell.angle_gamma   90.00
#
_symmetry.space_group_name_H-M   'P 1'
#
loop_
_entity.id
_entity.type
_entity.pdbx_description
1 polymer ?
#
loop_
_entity_poly.entity_id
_entity_poly.type
_entity_poly.pdbx_seq_one_letter_code
_entity_poly.pdbx_strand_id
1 'polypeptide(L)'
;AFVDMELPLPEGECMLAPRVEARLLQALQVQKTDKVLEIGAGSGYMAALLAHRAQRVISLEIKPALAQLARANLQKASITNAEVREADGAKDVSVDGPFDVIVLSGSVAEVPQVLLAQLKPGGRLAAIVGNEPMMRATFVTRTGETGYTTTQPWDTVAPRLSNFPEPSRFN
;
A
#
# COMPACT_ATOMS: atom_id res chain seq x y z
N ALA A 1 -0.08 22.83 1.13
CA ALA A 1 1.20 22.34 1.60
C ALA A 1 1.02 21.09 2.46
N PHE A 2 1.92 20.15 2.31
CA PHE A 2 1.90 18.92 3.10
C PHE A 2 2.77 19.08 4.35
N VAL A 3 2.25 18.57 5.47
CA VAL A 3 3.02 18.55 6.71
C VAL A 3 3.53 17.12 6.94
N ASP A 4 4.68 17.02 7.60
CA ASP A 4 5.33 15.73 7.87
C ASP A 4 4.75 15.12 9.14
N MET A 5 3.45 14.81 9.11
CA MET A 5 2.75 14.18 10.21
C MET A 5 1.56 13.38 9.70
N GLU A 6 1.09 12.45 10.51
CA GLU A 6 -0.13 11.71 10.22
C GLU A 6 -1.34 12.65 10.34
N LEU A 7 -2.27 12.52 9.39
CA LEU A 7 -3.50 13.29 9.39
C LEU A 7 -4.67 12.40 9.83
N PRO A 8 -5.50 12.87 10.80
CA PRO A 8 -6.65 12.08 11.21
C PRO A 8 -7.64 11.87 10.08
N LEU A 9 -8.26 10.71 10.05
CA LEU A 9 -9.28 10.34 9.08
C LEU A 9 -10.57 9.97 9.82
N PRO A 10 -11.72 9.95 9.11
CA PRO A 10 -12.95 9.40 9.67
C PRO A 10 -12.75 7.99 10.24
N GLU A 11 -13.59 7.63 11.21
CA GLU A 11 -13.55 6.33 11.90
C GLU A 11 -12.30 6.10 12.73
N GLY A 12 -11.61 7.18 13.12
CA GLY A 12 -10.45 7.10 14.01
C GLY A 12 -9.17 6.60 13.36
N GLU A 13 -9.17 6.44 12.03
CA GLU A 13 -7.97 6.03 11.30
C GLU A 13 -7.04 7.22 11.05
N CYS A 14 -5.78 6.92 10.76
CA CYS A 14 -4.79 7.90 10.34
C CYS A 14 -4.19 7.48 9.02
N MET A 15 -3.89 8.45 8.16
CA MET A 15 -3.14 8.16 6.93
C MET A 15 -1.64 8.27 7.20
N LEU A 16 -0.85 7.68 6.31
CA LEU A 16 0.60 7.86 6.34
C LEU A 16 0.96 9.33 6.18
N ALA A 17 2.06 9.74 6.81
CA ALA A 17 2.60 11.08 6.57
C ALA A 17 2.93 11.24 5.08
N PRO A 18 2.59 12.37 4.46
CA PRO A 18 2.86 12.57 3.03
C PRO A 18 4.32 12.37 2.64
N ARG A 19 5.26 12.70 3.52
CA ARG A 19 6.68 12.48 3.26
C ARG A 19 7.01 10.99 3.15
N VAL A 20 6.38 10.15 3.95
CA VAL A 20 6.57 8.70 3.90
C VAL A 20 6.01 8.16 2.58
N GLU A 21 4.82 8.58 2.20
CA GLU A 21 4.21 8.17 0.93
C GLU A 21 5.08 8.56 -0.27
N ALA A 22 5.57 9.80 -0.29
CA ALA A 22 6.42 10.27 -1.38
C ALA A 22 7.73 9.47 -1.47
N ARG A 23 8.30 9.12 -0.33
CA ARG A 23 9.54 8.34 -0.30
C ARG A 23 9.34 6.91 -0.78
N LEU A 24 8.24 6.27 -0.39
CA LEU A 24 7.88 4.94 -0.88
C LEU A 24 7.69 4.98 -2.40
N LEU A 25 6.96 5.97 -2.89
CA LEU A 25 6.69 6.12 -4.31
C LEU A 25 7.97 6.28 -5.12
N GLN A 26 8.90 7.11 -4.65
CA GLN A 26 10.18 7.32 -5.31
C GLN A 26 11.00 6.04 -5.38
N ALA A 27 11.05 5.29 -4.27
CA ALA A 27 11.81 4.04 -4.21
C ALA A 27 11.22 2.95 -5.12
N LEU A 28 9.91 2.94 -5.32
CA LEU A 28 9.24 1.95 -6.16
C LEU A 28 9.47 2.14 -7.66
N GLN A 29 9.81 3.34 -8.09
CA GLN A 29 10.04 3.66 -9.51
C GLN A 29 8.92 3.14 -10.41
N VAL A 30 7.68 3.52 -10.08
CA VAL A 30 6.50 3.06 -10.82
C VAL A 30 6.57 3.55 -12.27
N GLN A 31 6.29 2.64 -13.20
CA GLN A 31 6.34 2.89 -14.64
C GLN A 31 4.94 3.10 -15.21
N LYS A 32 4.85 3.77 -16.35
CA LYS A 32 3.58 4.06 -17.02
C LYS A 32 2.82 2.81 -17.49
N THR A 33 3.51 1.69 -17.59
CA THR A 33 2.91 0.41 -17.96
C THR A 33 2.53 -0.44 -16.74
N ASP A 34 2.82 0.02 -15.53
CA ASP A 34 2.61 -0.77 -14.32
C ASP A 34 1.14 -0.84 -13.91
N LYS A 35 0.72 -2.02 -13.50
CA LYS A 35 -0.54 -2.26 -12.83
C LYS A 35 -0.26 -2.34 -11.33
N VAL A 36 -0.93 -1.51 -10.56
CA VAL A 36 -0.64 -1.31 -9.14
C VAL A 36 -1.83 -1.70 -8.27
N LEU A 37 -1.55 -2.42 -7.20
CA LEU A 37 -2.51 -2.67 -6.12
C LEU A 37 -2.06 -1.88 -4.89
N GLU A 38 -2.97 -1.11 -4.32
CA GLU A 38 -2.77 -0.44 -3.04
C GLU A 38 -3.69 -1.05 -1.98
N ILE A 39 -3.15 -1.32 -0.79
CA ILE A 39 -3.94 -1.78 0.35
C ILE A 39 -4.00 -0.65 1.37
N GLY A 40 -5.22 -0.18 1.66
CA GLY A 40 -5.45 0.94 2.56
C GLY A 40 -5.51 2.26 1.81
N ALA A 41 -6.67 2.60 1.25
CA ALA A 41 -6.82 3.79 0.42
C ALA A 41 -6.74 5.10 1.22
N GLY A 42 -7.14 5.08 2.48
CA GLY A 42 -7.19 6.29 3.30
C GLY A 42 -7.98 7.40 2.63
N SER A 43 -7.34 8.56 2.42
CA SER A 43 -7.97 9.69 1.74
C SER A 43 -7.90 9.61 0.21
N GLY A 44 -7.22 8.62 -0.34
CA GLY A 44 -6.96 8.52 -1.77
C GLY A 44 -5.70 9.23 -2.25
N TYR A 45 -4.93 9.82 -1.32
CA TYR A 45 -3.74 10.59 -1.68
C TYR A 45 -2.68 9.73 -2.37
N MET A 46 -2.32 8.59 -1.77
CA MET A 46 -1.33 7.69 -2.37
C MET A 46 -1.82 7.11 -3.69
N ALA A 47 -3.11 6.76 -3.77
CA ALA A 47 -3.71 6.27 -5.02
C ALA A 47 -3.58 7.31 -6.13
N ALA A 48 -3.78 8.59 -5.82
CA ALA A 48 -3.60 9.67 -6.78
C ALA A 48 -2.15 9.78 -7.25
N LEU A 49 -1.19 9.72 -6.32
CA LEU A 49 0.23 9.77 -6.66
C LEU A 49 0.61 8.59 -7.56
N LEU A 50 0.14 7.40 -7.23
CA LEU A 50 0.39 6.19 -8.02
C LEU A 50 -0.24 6.30 -9.41
N ALA A 51 -1.46 6.82 -9.50
CA ALA A 51 -2.19 6.95 -10.75
C ALA A 51 -1.49 7.88 -11.75
N HIS A 52 -0.82 8.92 -11.27
CA HIS A 52 -0.05 9.81 -12.13
C HIS A 52 1.13 9.11 -12.80
N ARG A 53 1.58 7.98 -12.28
CA ARG A 53 2.78 7.28 -12.77
C ARG A 53 2.48 5.92 -13.38
N ALA A 54 1.36 5.30 -13.02
CA ALA A 54 1.01 3.94 -13.43
C ALA A 54 0.02 3.93 -14.58
N GLN A 55 -0.17 2.75 -15.17
CA GLN A 55 -1.23 2.53 -16.14
C GLN A 55 -2.58 2.44 -15.43
N ARG A 56 -2.64 1.70 -14.33
CA ARG A 56 -3.87 1.49 -13.58
C ARG A 56 -3.55 1.22 -12.13
N VAL A 57 -4.39 1.74 -11.25
CA VAL A 57 -4.31 1.52 -9.80
C VAL A 57 -5.64 0.94 -9.31
N ILE A 58 -5.56 -0.15 -8.55
CA ILE A 58 -6.68 -0.69 -7.79
C ILE A 58 -6.33 -0.49 -6.32
N SER A 59 -7.16 0.26 -5.60
CA SER A 59 -6.94 0.56 -4.19
C SER A 59 -8.05 -0.07 -3.37
N LEU A 60 -7.70 -0.86 -2.36
CA LEU A 60 -8.65 -1.55 -1.50
C LEU A 60 -8.74 -0.84 -0.16
N GLU A 61 -9.96 -0.61 0.30
CA GLU A 61 -10.22 -0.01 1.59
C GLU A 61 -11.30 -0.79 2.31
N ILE A 62 -11.00 -1.21 3.55
CA ILE A 62 -11.91 -2.04 4.33
C ILE A 62 -13.05 -1.21 4.97
N LYS A 63 -12.85 0.08 5.16
CA LYS A 63 -13.82 0.97 5.83
C LYS A 63 -14.65 1.74 4.82
N PRO A 64 -16.00 1.60 4.86
CA PRO A 64 -16.87 2.24 3.86
C PRO A 64 -16.71 3.75 3.78
N ALA A 65 -16.61 4.44 4.91
CA ALA A 65 -16.50 5.90 4.92
C ALA A 65 -15.19 6.35 4.27
N LEU A 66 -14.09 5.64 4.49
CA LEU A 66 -12.80 5.94 3.86
C LEU A 66 -12.81 5.62 2.36
N ALA A 67 -13.46 4.53 1.97
CA ALA A 67 -13.60 4.19 0.55
C ALA A 67 -14.36 5.30 -0.19
N GLN A 68 -15.43 5.82 0.39
CA GLN A 68 -16.19 6.92 -0.20
C GLN A 68 -15.36 8.20 -0.27
N LEU A 69 -14.63 8.52 0.78
CA LEU A 69 -13.75 9.69 0.81
C LEU A 69 -12.68 9.61 -0.28
N ALA A 70 -12.04 8.47 -0.39
CA ALA A 70 -11.01 8.26 -1.41
C ALA A 70 -11.57 8.40 -2.81
N ARG A 71 -12.73 7.79 -3.09
CA ARG A 71 -13.40 7.93 -4.39
C ARG A 71 -13.72 9.38 -4.72
N ALA A 72 -14.26 10.12 -3.74
CA ALA A 72 -14.61 11.52 -3.93
C ALA A 72 -13.37 12.36 -4.22
N ASN A 73 -12.27 12.12 -3.51
CA ASN A 73 -11.03 12.86 -3.72
C ASN A 73 -10.40 12.57 -5.08
N LEU A 74 -10.42 11.31 -5.53
CA LEU A 74 -9.93 10.94 -6.85
C LEU A 74 -10.76 11.59 -7.95
N GLN A 75 -12.07 11.64 -7.78
CA GLN A 75 -12.98 12.29 -8.72
C GLN A 75 -12.71 13.79 -8.81
N LYS A 76 -12.53 14.46 -7.68
CA LYS A 76 -12.19 15.89 -7.64
C LYS A 76 -10.86 16.19 -8.34
N ALA A 77 -9.91 15.27 -8.24
CA ALA A 77 -8.61 15.41 -8.88
C ALA A 77 -8.61 14.97 -10.34
N SER A 78 -9.77 14.56 -10.87
CA SER A 78 -9.93 14.07 -12.26
C SER A 78 -9.06 12.84 -12.56
N ILE A 79 -8.84 12.00 -11.56
CA ILE A 79 -8.11 10.74 -11.72
C ILE A 79 -9.07 9.68 -12.27
N THR A 80 -8.75 9.14 -13.45
CA THR A 80 -9.64 8.17 -14.14
C THR A 80 -9.06 6.76 -14.20
N ASN A 81 -7.79 6.59 -13.86
CA ASN A 81 -7.10 5.29 -13.93
C ASN A 81 -6.89 4.63 -12.57
N ALA A 82 -7.55 5.12 -11.53
CA ALA A 82 -7.56 4.52 -10.21
C ALA A 82 -8.97 4.18 -9.81
N GLU A 83 -9.14 2.97 -9.25
CA GLU A 83 -10.43 2.49 -8.75
C GLU A 83 -10.28 2.14 -7.28
N VAL A 84 -11.15 2.69 -6.43
CA VAL A 84 -11.21 2.33 -5.01
C VAL A 84 -12.32 1.32 -4.82
N ARG A 85 -12.00 0.20 -4.18
CA ARG A 85 -12.97 -0.83 -3.82
C ARG A 85 -13.05 -0.98 -2.33
N GLU A 86 -14.27 -1.16 -1.82
CA GLU A 86 -14.48 -1.51 -0.43
C GLU A 86 -14.25 -3.00 -0.30
N ALA A 87 -13.07 -3.39 0.18
CA ALA A 87 -12.66 -4.78 0.27
C ALA A 87 -11.55 -4.96 1.30
N ASP A 88 -11.40 -6.20 1.77
CA ASP A 88 -10.35 -6.57 2.71
C ASP A 88 -9.12 -7.07 1.93
N GLY A 89 -8.04 -6.28 1.95
CA GLY A 89 -6.79 -6.61 1.27
C GLY A 89 -6.05 -7.82 1.84
N ALA A 90 -6.43 -8.27 3.04
CA ALA A 90 -5.86 -9.48 3.63
C ALA A 90 -6.46 -10.77 3.06
N LYS A 91 -7.54 -10.65 2.31
CA LYS A 91 -8.19 -11.78 1.64
C LYS A 91 -7.64 -11.94 0.21
N ASP A 92 -8.25 -12.85 -0.55
CA ASP A 92 -7.79 -13.16 -1.90
C ASP A 92 -7.96 -11.95 -2.84
N VAL A 93 -6.86 -11.47 -3.38
CA VAL A 93 -6.82 -10.38 -4.36
C VAL A 93 -6.44 -10.89 -5.76
N SER A 94 -6.42 -12.21 -5.97
CA SER A 94 -5.96 -12.83 -7.21
C SER A 94 -6.84 -12.52 -8.41
N VAL A 95 -8.11 -12.15 -8.19
CA VAL A 95 -9.06 -11.84 -9.26
C VAL A 95 -8.51 -10.74 -10.18
N ASP A 96 -7.83 -9.76 -9.62
CA ASP A 96 -7.29 -8.62 -10.37
C ASP A 96 -5.81 -8.76 -10.71
N GLY A 97 -5.15 -9.76 -10.13
CA GLY A 97 -3.71 -9.96 -10.30
C GLY A 97 -3.35 -10.67 -11.60
N PRO A 98 -2.04 -10.89 -11.82
CA PRO A 98 -0.95 -10.38 -10.98
C PRO A 98 -0.66 -8.90 -11.19
N PHE A 99 0.16 -8.34 -10.30
CA PHE A 99 0.48 -6.91 -10.30
C PHE A 99 1.97 -6.67 -10.51
N ASP A 100 2.29 -5.53 -11.11
CA ASP A 100 3.68 -5.06 -11.22
C ASP A 100 4.15 -4.46 -9.90
N VAL A 101 3.26 -3.79 -9.17
CA VAL A 101 3.58 -3.12 -7.90
C VAL A 101 2.43 -3.34 -6.92
N ILE A 102 2.80 -3.64 -5.67
CA ILE A 102 1.85 -3.69 -4.55
C ILE A 102 2.36 -2.75 -3.47
N VAL A 103 1.50 -1.85 -3.00
CA VAL A 103 1.83 -0.89 -1.95
C VAL A 103 0.88 -1.07 -0.78
N LEU A 104 1.44 -1.28 0.41
CA LEU A 104 0.66 -1.27 1.65
C LEU A 104 0.79 0.12 2.27
N SER A 105 -0.31 0.85 2.33
CA SER A 105 -0.35 2.22 2.83
C SER A 105 -0.64 2.26 4.33
N GLY A 106 0.03 1.40 5.07
CA GLY A 106 0.01 1.26 6.51
C GLY A 106 1.02 0.21 6.91
N SER A 107 1.10 -0.13 8.18
CA SER A 107 2.07 -1.12 8.64
C SER A 107 1.46 -2.51 8.80
N VAL A 108 2.32 -3.50 8.70
CA VAL A 108 2.01 -4.90 8.97
C VAL A 108 3.09 -5.48 9.87
N ALA A 109 2.76 -6.53 10.63
CA ALA A 109 3.76 -7.17 11.49
C ALA A 109 4.83 -7.90 10.65
N GLU A 110 4.43 -8.45 9.52
CA GLU A 110 5.32 -9.13 8.57
C GLU A 110 4.75 -9.01 7.18
N VAL A 111 5.58 -9.17 6.15
CA VAL A 111 5.13 -9.09 4.75
C VAL A 111 4.15 -10.23 4.47
N PRO A 112 2.92 -9.92 4.01
CA PRO A 112 1.92 -10.97 3.76
C PRO A 112 2.29 -11.84 2.56
N GLN A 113 2.42 -13.15 2.79
CA GLN A 113 2.77 -14.10 1.73
C GLN A 113 1.72 -14.15 0.62
N VAL A 114 0.45 -13.98 0.96
CA VAL A 114 -0.63 -13.98 -0.03
C VAL A 114 -0.50 -12.86 -1.05
N LEU A 115 0.10 -11.73 -0.64
CA LEU A 115 0.33 -10.61 -1.55
C LEU A 115 1.57 -10.83 -2.41
N LEU A 116 2.63 -11.42 -1.85
CA LEU A 116 3.84 -11.73 -2.62
C LEU A 116 3.54 -12.65 -3.81
N ALA A 117 2.63 -13.60 -3.62
CA ALA A 117 2.21 -14.52 -4.68
C ALA A 117 1.51 -13.80 -5.84
N GLN A 118 1.02 -12.59 -5.63
CA GLN A 118 0.32 -11.80 -6.64
C GLN A 118 1.24 -10.84 -7.41
N LEU A 119 2.52 -10.82 -7.11
CA LEU A 119 3.49 -10.05 -7.90
C LEU A 119 3.85 -10.79 -9.18
N LYS A 120 3.96 -10.07 -10.28
CA LYS A 120 4.59 -10.58 -11.49
C LYS A 120 6.09 -10.78 -11.25
N PRO A 121 6.75 -11.67 -12.01
CA PRO A 121 8.22 -11.67 -12.00
C PRO A 121 8.77 -10.28 -12.33
N GLY A 122 9.70 -9.79 -11.53
CA GLY A 122 10.18 -8.40 -11.59
C GLY A 122 9.32 -7.41 -10.86
N GLY A 123 8.17 -7.82 -10.35
CA GLY A 123 7.27 -6.96 -9.58
C GLY A 123 7.82 -6.64 -8.20
N ARG A 124 7.30 -5.57 -7.60
CA ARG A 124 7.82 -5.02 -6.34
C ARG A 124 6.68 -4.74 -5.36
N LEU A 125 6.94 -5.04 -4.10
CA LEU A 125 6.01 -4.72 -3.01
C LEU A 125 6.70 -3.78 -2.02
N ALA A 126 6.01 -2.75 -1.57
CA ALA A 126 6.47 -1.86 -0.50
C ALA A 126 5.53 -1.95 0.68
N ALA A 127 6.10 -2.08 1.88
CA ALA A 127 5.35 -2.13 3.13
C ALA A 127 6.19 -1.54 4.26
N ILE A 128 5.51 -1.09 5.30
CA ILE A 128 6.17 -0.73 6.56
C ILE A 128 5.96 -1.90 7.50
N VAL A 129 7.05 -2.52 7.95
CA VAL A 129 7.01 -3.81 8.63
C VAL A 129 7.61 -3.71 10.02
N GLY A 130 6.95 -4.30 11.00
CA GLY A 130 7.43 -4.41 12.36
C GLY A 130 6.41 -3.96 13.37
N ASN A 131 6.91 -3.74 14.60
CA ASN A 131 6.10 -3.27 15.72
C ASN A 131 6.77 -2.07 16.34
N GLU A 132 5.96 -1.11 16.80
CA GLU A 132 6.52 0.04 17.50
C GLU A 132 7.39 -0.39 18.69
N PRO A 133 8.46 0.34 18.99
CA PRO A 133 8.85 1.62 18.38
C PRO A 133 9.67 1.49 17.09
N MET A 134 9.93 0.27 16.62
CA MET A 134 10.83 0.04 15.48
C MET A 134 10.11 -0.68 14.35
N MET A 135 9.83 0.06 13.27
CA MET A 135 9.34 -0.49 12.01
C MET A 135 10.31 -0.08 10.90
N ARG A 136 10.31 -0.82 9.81
CA ARG A 136 11.17 -0.54 8.67
C ARG A 136 10.40 -0.48 7.37
N ALA A 137 10.73 0.50 6.56
CA ALA A 137 10.31 0.49 5.17
C ALA A 137 10.94 -0.71 4.49
N THR A 138 10.11 -1.59 3.93
CA THR A 138 10.52 -2.89 3.40
C THR A 138 10.10 -3.01 1.95
N PHE A 139 11.04 -3.37 1.10
CA PHE A 139 10.80 -3.56 -0.33
C PHE A 139 11.16 -4.99 -0.71
N VAL A 140 10.20 -5.68 -1.34
CA VAL A 140 10.39 -7.05 -1.81
C VAL A 140 10.26 -7.05 -3.33
N THR A 141 11.25 -7.61 -4.01
CA THR A 141 11.21 -7.80 -5.47
C THR A 141 11.13 -9.27 -5.78
N ARG A 142 10.18 -9.65 -6.63
CA ARG A 142 10.09 -11.03 -7.12
C ARG A 142 11.10 -11.21 -8.23
N THR A 143 12.06 -12.10 -8.03
CA THR A 143 13.17 -12.33 -8.98
C THR A 143 12.90 -13.48 -9.94
N GLY A 144 11.84 -14.27 -9.70
CA GLY A 144 11.48 -15.41 -10.53
C GLY A 144 10.18 -16.01 -10.01
N GLU A 145 9.90 -17.26 -10.33
CA GLU A 145 8.65 -17.88 -9.88
C GLU A 145 8.59 -18.04 -8.36
N THR A 146 9.72 -18.38 -7.73
CA THR A 146 9.79 -18.61 -6.29
C THR A 146 10.83 -17.76 -5.59
N GLY A 147 11.58 -16.94 -6.32
CA GLY A 147 12.65 -16.12 -5.76
C GLY A 147 12.18 -14.73 -5.37
N TYR A 148 12.65 -14.25 -4.22
CA TYR A 148 12.36 -12.90 -3.73
C TYR A 148 13.62 -12.32 -3.10
N THR A 149 13.82 -11.01 -3.29
CA THR A 149 14.86 -10.28 -2.58
C THR A 149 14.19 -9.18 -1.76
N THR A 150 14.72 -8.95 -0.55
CA THR A 150 14.14 -7.99 0.39
C THR A 150 15.18 -6.98 0.83
N THR A 151 14.82 -5.71 0.83
CA THR A 151 15.65 -4.65 1.40
C THR A 151 14.84 -3.85 2.41
N GLN A 152 15.53 -3.31 3.43
CA GLN A 152 14.91 -2.49 4.48
C GLN A 152 15.76 -1.24 4.69
N PRO A 153 15.70 -0.28 3.77
CA PRO A 153 16.68 0.80 3.70
C PRO A 153 16.56 1.88 4.76
N TRP A 154 15.40 2.03 5.42
CA TRP A 154 15.25 3.04 6.48
C TRP A 154 14.18 2.66 7.49
N ASP A 155 14.27 3.28 8.67
CA ASP A 155 13.28 3.14 9.74
C ASP A 155 12.17 4.16 9.57
N THR A 156 10.96 3.76 9.93
CA THR A 156 9.79 4.63 9.94
C THR A 156 8.70 3.94 10.77
N VAL A 157 7.60 4.64 11.02
CA VAL A 157 6.44 4.05 11.69
C VAL A 157 5.18 4.40 10.91
N ALA A 158 4.16 3.57 11.03
CA ALA A 158 2.88 3.78 10.37
C ALA A 158 1.76 3.09 11.12
N PRO A 159 0.52 3.59 10.99
CA PRO A 159 -0.65 2.92 11.55
C PRO A 159 -0.81 1.51 10.99
N ARG A 160 -1.29 0.59 11.83
CA ARG A 160 -1.45 -0.83 11.47
C ARG A 160 -2.63 -1.02 10.50
N LEU A 161 -2.41 -1.80 9.45
CA LEU A 161 -3.49 -2.25 8.58
C LEU A 161 -4.29 -3.37 9.26
N SER A 162 -5.60 -3.38 9.00
CA SER A 162 -6.51 -4.35 9.62
C SER A 162 -6.40 -5.73 8.98
N ASN A 163 -6.60 -6.76 9.81
CA ASN A 163 -6.82 -8.16 9.41
C ASN A 163 -5.63 -8.91 8.84
N PHE A 164 -4.44 -8.32 8.83
CA PHE A 164 -3.24 -9.06 8.45
C PHE A 164 -2.69 -9.84 9.64
N PRO A 165 -1.98 -10.96 9.42
CA PRO A 165 -1.49 -11.81 10.51
C PRO A 165 -0.59 -11.07 11.49
N GLU A 166 -0.79 -11.38 12.78
CA GLU A 166 0.07 -10.89 13.86
C GLU A 166 0.72 -12.10 14.51
N PRO A 167 2.06 -12.13 14.66
CA PRO A 167 2.72 -13.20 15.39
C PRO A 167 2.31 -13.23 16.84
N SER A 168 2.21 -14.42 17.43
CA SER A 168 1.95 -14.56 18.85
C SER A 168 3.13 -14.03 19.66
N ARG A 169 2.84 -13.25 20.74
CA ARG A 169 3.87 -12.74 21.63
C ARG A 169 4.46 -13.80 22.54
N PHE A 170 3.82 -14.94 22.62
CA PHE A 170 4.20 -16.01 23.55
C PHE A 170 4.81 -17.23 22.87
N ASN A 171 5.16 -17.10 21.65
CA ASN A 171 5.82 -18.18 20.91
C ASN A 171 7.33 -18.01 20.93
#